data_f6f08b009f712710e050885035402125
#
_entry.id   f6f08b009f712710e050885035402125
#
_cell.length_a   1.000
_cell.length_b   1.000
_cell.length_c   1.000
_cell.angle_alpha   90.00
_cell.angle_beta   90.00
_cell.angle_gamma   90.00
#
_symmetry.space_group_name_H-M   'P 1'
#
loop_
_entity.id
_entity.type
_entity.pdbx_description
1 polymer ?
#
loop_
_entity_poly.entity_id
_entity_poly.type
_entity_poly.pdbx_seq_one_letter_code
_entity_poly.pdbx_strand_id
1 'polypeptide(L)'
;MKLKNILFSFLLILFFSGNILSHQKSQSYTSWKGEAAGTDFVISVSTKISKLVLFNQLQNNGYRIDQLAVYFKNKISSEDCSSQNPLIQDQGNFIKYSDKFICSVDKPRLTFNLFFDLNLSHLDFSSQQKEDRLFPDFIIS
;
A
#
# COMPACT_ATOMS: atom_id res chain seq x y z
N MET A 1 -27.56 -49.64 -11.13
CA MET A 1 -27.88 -48.31 -11.67
C MET A 1 -27.67 -47.17 -10.68
N LYS A 2 -27.95 -47.29 -9.41
CA LYS A 2 -27.77 -46.24 -8.41
C LYS A 2 -26.31 -45.87 -8.12
N LEU A 3 -25.38 -46.82 -8.16
CA LEU A 3 -23.94 -46.59 -7.87
C LEU A 3 -23.24 -45.76 -8.95
N LYS A 4 -23.58 -45.98 -10.22
CA LYS A 4 -23.02 -45.17 -11.35
C LYS A 4 -23.44 -43.70 -11.28
N ASN A 5 -24.64 -43.42 -10.87
CA ASN A 5 -25.16 -42.05 -10.74
C ASN A 5 -24.51 -41.32 -9.57
N ILE A 6 -24.21 -42.03 -8.48
CA ILE A 6 -23.51 -41.45 -7.31
C ILE A 6 -22.04 -41.14 -7.68
N LEU A 7 -21.38 -42.04 -8.41
CA LEU A 7 -20.01 -41.83 -8.84
C LEU A 7 -19.89 -40.67 -9.83
N PHE A 8 -20.84 -40.53 -10.75
CA PHE A 8 -20.90 -39.43 -11.70
C PHE A 8 -21.17 -38.08 -11.03
N SER A 9 -22.07 -38.06 -10.02
CA SER A 9 -22.32 -36.86 -9.22
C SER A 9 -21.10 -36.44 -8.41
N PHE A 10 -20.36 -37.40 -7.85
CA PHE A 10 -19.14 -37.11 -7.10
C PHE A 10 -18.01 -36.58 -8.01
N LEU A 11 -17.90 -37.09 -9.20
CA LEU A 11 -16.95 -36.63 -10.22
C LEU A 11 -17.27 -35.21 -10.68
N LEU A 12 -18.55 -34.88 -10.84
CA LEU A 12 -19.00 -33.52 -11.21
C LEU A 12 -18.65 -32.51 -10.11
N ILE A 13 -18.81 -32.87 -8.85
CA ILE A 13 -18.48 -31.99 -7.71
C ILE A 13 -16.95 -31.74 -7.66
N LEU A 14 -16.12 -32.73 -7.98
CA LEU A 14 -14.67 -32.58 -8.06
C LEU A 14 -14.23 -31.67 -9.21
N PHE A 15 -14.96 -31.63 -10.32
CA PHE A 15 -14.67 -30.72 -11.43
C PHE A 15 -15.12 -29.27 -11.15
N PHE A 16 -16.13 -29.07 -10.32
CA PHE A 16 -16.57 -27.72 -9.92
C PHE A 16 -15.79 -27.13 -8.73
N SER A 17 -14.99 -27.91 -8.03
CA SER A 17 -14.02 -27.40 -7.05
C SER A 17 -12.76 -26.82 -7.70
N GLY A 18 -12.76 -26.69 -9.05
CA GLY A 18 -11.72 -26.05 -9.80
C GLY A 18 -11.65 -24.56 -9.51
N ASN A 19 -10.59 -24.20 -8.82
CA ASN A 19 -9.95 -22.89 -8.88
C ASN A 19 -10.87 -21.69 -8.71
N ILE A 20 -11.36 -21.50 -7.49
CA ILE A 20 -11.50 -20.15 -7.00
C ILE A 20 -10.06 -19.66 -6.73
N LEU A 21 -9.33 -19.40 -7.80
CA LEU A 21 -8.21 -18.47 -7.79
C LEU A 21 -8.85 -17.12 -7.49
N SER A 22 -9.05 -16.87 -6.22
CA SER A 22 -9.27 -15.54 -5.71
C SER A 22 -8.12 -14.69 -6.26
N HIS A 23 -8.38 -13.94 -7.32
CA HIS A 23 -7.48 -12.89 -7.76
C HIS A 23 -7.31 -11.99 -6.53
N GLN A 24 -6.21 -12.15 -5.82
CA GLN A 24 -5.90 -11.26 -4.71
C GLN A 24 -5.79 -9.86 -5.30
N LYS A 25 -6.81 -9.06 -5.03
CA LYS A 25 -6.82 -7.67 -5.48
C LYS A 25 -5.61 -6.98 -4.85
N SER A 26 -4.85 -6.28 -5.67
CA SER A 26 -3.80 -5.41 -5.16
C SER A 26 -4.46 -4.24 -4.44
N GLN A 27 -4.35 -4.21 -3.12
CA GLN A 27 -4.94 -3.18 -2.27
C GLN A 27 -3.94 -2.76 -1.21
N SER A 28 -3.86 -1.45 -0.98
CA SER A 28 -3.14 -0.87 0.15
C SER A 28 -4.04 0.04 0.98
N TYR A 29 -3.61 0.28 2.20
CA TYR A 29 -4.29 1.18 3.14
C TYR A 29 -3.29 2.21 3.61
N THR A 30 -3.52 3.47 3.28
CA THR A 30 -2.63 4.57 3.60
C THR A 30 -3.32 5.57 4.51
N SER A 31 -2.64 5.98 5.56
CA SER A 31 -3.07 7.07 6.44
C SER A 31 -2.06 8.20 6.43
N TRP A 32 -2.58 9.42 6.39
CA TRP A 32 -1.84 10.65 6.41
C TRP A 32 -2.25 11.48 7.61
N LYS A 33 -1.29 11.96 8.37
CA LYS A 33 -1.53 12.85 9.53
C LYS A 33 -0.65 14.07 9.41
N GLY A 34 -1.28 15.26 9.41
CA GLY A 34 -0.60 16.54 9.49
C GLY A 34 -0.64 17.09 10.90
N GLU A 35 0.50 17.58 11.40
CA GLU A 35 0.60 18.23 12.71
C GLU A 35 1.61 19.37 12.68
N ALA A 36 1.41 20.40 13.51
CA ALA A 36 2.37 21.47 13.67
C ALA A 36 3.54 21.04 14.55
N ALA A 37 4.74 21.46 14.20
CA ALA A 37 5.94 21.25 14.98
C ALA A 37 6.76 22.54 15.03
N GLY A 38 6.41 23.44 15.93
CA GLY A 38 6.99 24.78 16.02
C GLY A 38 6.61 25.64 14.81
N THR A 39 7.59 26.09 14.02
CA THR A 39 7.40 26.85 12.78
C THR A 39 7.22 25.93 11.56
N ASP A 40 7.49 24.65 11.71
CA ASP A 40 7.41 23.66 10.66
C ASP A 40 6.07 22.91 10.69
N PHE A 41 5.81 22.21 9.60
CA PHE A 41 4.65 21.36 9.46
C PHE A 41 5.13 19.91 9.23
N VAL A 42 4.64 18.97 10.04
CA VAL A 42 5.03 17.56 9.95
C VAL A 42 3.91 16.75 9.35
N ILE A 43 4.21 16.00 8.30
CA ILE A 43 3.28 15.06 7.70
C ILE A 43 3.80 13.65 7.96
N SER A 44 3.01 12.85 8.66
CA SER A 44 3.28 11.44 8.87
C SER A 44 2.47 10.60 7.89
N VAL A 45 3.13 9.68 7.20
CA VAL A 45 2.51 8.71 6.32
C VAL A 45 2.70 7.30 6.86
N SER A 46 1.68 6.48 6.73
CA SER A 46 1.75 5.06 7.02
C SER A 46 0.94 4.30 5.99
N THR A 47 1.56 3.38 5.28
CA THR A 47 0.89 2.50 4.31
C THR A 47 1.10 1.04 4.65
N LYS A 48 0.09 0.22 4.38
CA LYS A 48 0.07 -1.21 4.67
C LYS A 48 -0.46 -1.98 3.47
N ILE A 49 0.27 -3.02 3.07
CA ILE A 49 -0.09 -3.90 1.96
C ILE A 49 0.16 -5.36 2.32
N SER A 50 -0.59 -6.28 1.72
CA SER A 50 -0.34 -7.72 1.84
C SER A 50 1.09 -8.05 1.39
N LYS A 51 1.85 -8.73 2.23
CA LYS A 51 3.22 -9.15 1.95
C LYS A 51 3.31 -10.04 0.71
N LEU A 52 2.38 -10.98 0.58
CA LEU A 52 2.35 -11.89 -0.56
C LEU A 52 2.08 -11.14 -1.87
N VAL A 53 1.11 -10.23 -1.86
CA VAL A 53 0.76 -9.41 -3.04
C VAL A 53 1.94 -8.53 -3.43
N LEU A 54 2.55 -7.83 -2.46
CA LEU A 54 3.69 -6.95 -2.70
C LEU A 54 4.87 -7.71 -3.31
N PHE A 55 5.27 -8.84 -2.72
CA PHE A 55 6.43 -9.58 -3.18
C PHE A 55 6.23 -10.17 -4.57
N ASN A 56 5.05 -10.71 -4.85
CA ASN A 56 4.72 -11.20 -6.18
C ASN A 56 4.77 -10.08 -7.24
N GLN A 57 4.23 -8.92 -6.91
CA GLN A 57 4.24 -7.78 -7.83
C GLN A 57 5.65 -7.23 -8.06
N LEU A 58 6.46 -7.11 -7.01
CA LEU A 58 7.85 -6.67 -7.15
C LEU A 58 8.63 -7.62 -8.06
N GLN A 59 8.55 -8.92 -7.83
CA GLN A 59 9.24 -9.92 -8.64
C GLN A 59 8.77 -9.90 -10.10
N ASN A 60 7.47 -9.80 -10.34
CA ASN A 60 6.91 -9.74 -11.69
C ASN A 60 7.34 -8.48 -12.47
N ASN A 61 7.70 -7.41 -11.77
CA ASN A 61 8.20 -6.17 -12.36
C ASN A 61 9.74 -6.02 -12.29
N GLY A 62 10.46 -7.09 -11.98
CA GLY A 62 11.92 -7.11 -11.99
C GLY A 62 12.59 -6.46 -10.78
N TYR A 63 11.83 -6.14 -9.74
CA TYR A 63 12.39 -5.64 -8.48
C TYR A 63 12.87 -6.78 -7.59
N ARG A 64 13.93 -6.51 -6.86
CA ARG A 64 14.42 -7.42 -5.82
C ARG A 64 13.84 -7.05 -4.47
N ILE A 65 13.56 -8.06 -3.63
CA ILE A 65 12.96 -7.84 -2.29
C ILE A 65 13.91 -7.06 -1.37
N ASP A 66 15.23 -7.21 -1.54
CA ASP A 66 16.23 -6.45 -0.78
C ASP A 66 16.28 -4.95 -1.14
N GLN A 67 15.64 -4.54 -2.24
CA GLN A 67 15.49 -3.15 -2.66
C GLN A 67 14.19 -2.49 -2.17
N LEU A 68 13.44 -3.15 -1.30
CA LEU A 68 12.14 -2.68 -0.84
C LEU A 68 12.18 -1.26 -0.24
N ALA A 69 13.19 -0.95 0.58
CA ALA A 69 13.35 0.37 1.18
C ALA A 69 13.56 1.46 0.12
N VAL A 70 14.37 1.18 -0.89
CA VAL A 70 14.62 2.11 -2.02
C VAL A 70 13.34 2.29 -2.83
N TYR A 71 12.60 1.22 -3.07
CA TYR A 71 11.32 1.28 -3.76
C TYR A 71 10.34 2.24 -3.07
N PHE A 72 10.09 2.06 -1.78
CA PHE A 72 9.19 2.93 -1.03
C PHE A 72 9.65 4.40 -1.04
N LYS A 73 10.93 4.65 -0.78
CA LYS A 73 11.51 6.01 -0.75
C LYS A 73 11.33 6.74 -2.08
N ASN A 74 11.43 6.03 -3.20
CA ASN A 74 11.31 6.65 -4.53
C ASN A 74 9.86 6.90 -4.95
N LYS A 75 8.90 6.25 -4.30
CA LYS A 75 7.46 6.34 -4.65
C LYS A 75 6.67 7.31 -3.78
N ILE A 76 7.23 7.70 -2.64
CA ILE A 76 6.68 8.74 -1.79
C ILE A 76 7.73 9.83 -1.65
N SER A 77 7.48 10.99 -2.23
CA SER A 77 8.45 12.09 -2.28
C SER A 77 7.77 13.44 -2.20
N SER A 78 8.55 14.47 -1.94
CA SER A 78 8.11 15.85 -1.96
C SER A 78 9.28 16.76 -2.33
N GLU A 79 9.01 17.78 -3.10
CA GLU A 79 9.96 18.88 -3.34
C GLU A 79 9.94 19.89 -2.18
N ASP A 80 8.83 19.95 -1.47
CA ASP A 80 8.57 20.92 -0.40
C ASP A 80 8.97 20.43 1.00
N CYS A 81 9.22 19.12 1.14
CA CYS A 81 9.42 18.47 2.42
C CYS A 81 10.62 17.50 2.39
N SER A 82 11.24 17.31 3.55
CA SER A 82 12.31 16.33 3.72
C SER A 82 11.84 15.11 4.51
N SER A 83 12.10 13.90 3.98
CA SER A 83 11.90 12.64 4.68
C SER A 83 12.86 12.51 5.86
N GLN A 84 12.36 12.13 7.02
CA GLN A 84 13.14 12.09 8.25
C GLN A 84 13.36 10.68 8.81
N ASN A 85 12.39 9.80 8.66
CA ASN A 85 12.45 8.51 9.33
C ASN A 85 11.69 7.42 8.57
N PRO A 86 12.18 7.04 7.37
CA PRO A 86 11.58 5.94 6.62
C PRO A 86 11.79 4.62 7.36
N LEU A 87 10.71 3.90 7.64
CA LEU A 87 10.71 2.66 8.38
C LEU A 87 9.84 1.62 7.69
N ILE A 88 10.39 0.42 7.48
CA ILE A 88 9.67 -0.75 7.00
C ILE A 88 9.55 -1.76 8.13
N GLN A 89 8.33 -2.23 8.36
CA GLN A 89 8.02 -3.22 9.38
C GLN A 89 7.36 -4.44 8.74
N ASP A 90 7.90 -5.61 9.05
CA ASP A 90 7.23 -6.89 8.75
C ASP A 90 6.20 -7.16 9.86
N GLN A 91 4.93 -7.19 9.49
CA GLN A 91 3.80 -7.45 10.37
C GLN A 91 3.12 -8.80 10.02
N GLY A 92 3.92 -9.83 9.81
CA GLY A 92 3.45 -11.16 9.45
C GLY A 92 2.91 -11.22 8.02
N ASN A 93 1.59 -11.15 7.85
CA ASN A 93 0.96 -11.19 6.54
C ASN A 93 1.01 -9.84 5.79
N PHE A 94 1.52 -8.80 6.44
CA PHE A 94 1.55 -7.45 5.89
C PHE A 94 2.94 -6.83 5.99
N ILE A 95 3.25 -5.97 5.04
CA ILE A 95 4.35 -5.01 5.13
C ILE A 95 3.75 -3.65 5.42
N LYS A 96 4.29 -2.98 6.43
CA LYS A 96 3.96 -1.60 6.76
C LYS A 96 5.16 -0.71 6.50
N TYR A 97 4.96 0.32 5.69
CA TYR A 97 5.90 1.43 5.54
C TYR A 97 5.38 2.63 6.31
N SER A 98 6.26 3.37 6.95
CA SER A 98 5.95 4.66 7.58
C SER A 98 7.11 5.63 7.41
N ASP A 99 6.78 6.93 7.29
CA ASP A 99 7.75 8.01 7.21
C ASP A 99 7.17 9.29 7.79
N LYS A 100 8.05 10.23 8.11
CA LYS A 100 7.72 11.59 8.52
C LYS A 100 8.39 12.57 7.58
N PHE A 101 7.63 13.53 7.12
CA PHE A 101 8.10 14.62 6.27
C PHE A 101 8.03 15.94 7.05
N ILE A 102 9.14 16.66 7.08
CA ILE A 102 9.18 18.03 7.62
C ILE A 102 9.07 19.00 6.45
N CYS A 103 8.09 19.89 6.52
CA CYS A 103 7.74 20.83 5.48
C CYS A 103 7.85 22.25 6.01
N SER A 104 8.48 23.16 5.25
CA SER A 104 8.65 24.58 5.59
C SER A 104 7.70 25.50 4.81
N VAL A 105 6.76 24.93 4.05
CA VAL A 105 5.81 25.67 3.21
C VAL A 105 4.38 25.45 3.68
N ASP A 106 3.51 26.43 3.45
CA ASP A 106 2.12 26.41 3.94
C ASP A 106 1.23 25.38 3.28
N LYS A 107 1.48 24.91 2.11
CA LYS A 107 0.67 23.90 1.40
C LYS A 107 1.58 22.93 0.68
N PRO A 108 2.25 22.05 1.41
CA PRO A 108 3.20 21.14 0.83
C PRO A 108 2.50 20.14 -0.08
N ARG A 109 3.20 19.78 -1.15
CA ARG A 109 2.79 18.73 -2.10
C ARG A 109 3.62 17.49 -1.87
N LEU A 110 2.92 16.36 -1.71
CA LEU A 110 3.53 15.04 -1.67
C LEU A 110 3.10 14.25 -2.88
N THR A 111 4.04 13.58 -3.50
CA THR A 111 3.78 12.62 -4.57
C THR A 111 3.65 11.23 -3.95
N PHE A 112 2.54 10.58 -4.21
CA PHE A 112 2.29 9.22 -3.81
C PHE A 112 2.01 8.37 -5.05
N ASN A 113 3.00 7.60 -5.44
CA ASN A 113 2.91 6.74 -6.63
C ASN A 113 3.20 5.27 -6.30
N LEU A 114 2.93 4.91 -5.05
CA LEU A 114 3.24 3.61 -4.51
C LEU A 114 2.31 2.54 -5.08
N PHE A 115 2.89 1.45 -5.55
CA PHE A 115 2.23 0.25 -6.10
C PHE A 115 1.54 0.42 -7.45
N PHE A 116 1.23 1.63 -7.90
CA PHE A 116 0.53 1.85 -9.20
C PHE A 116 1.41 1.49 -10.40
N ASP A 117 2.71 1.58 -10.28
CA ASP A 117 3.67 1.14 -11.28
C ASP A 117 3.82 -0.39 -11.32
N LEU A 118 3.51 -1.07 -10.23
CA LEU A 118 3.55 -2.53 -10.15
C LEU A 118 2.28 -3.18 -10.69
N ASN A 119 1.14 -2.50 -10.53
CA ASN A 119 -0.16 -2.97 -10.98
C ASN A 119 -1.09 -1.78 -11.25
N LEU A 120 -1.45 -1.58 -12.50
CA LEU A 120 -2.36 -0.50 -12.94
C LEU A 120 -3.78 -0.60 -12.33
N SER A 121 -4.17 -1.78 -11.85
CA SER A 121 -5.45 -2.01 -11.15
C SER A 121 -5.32 -1.92 -9.63
N HIS A 122 -4.21 -1.39 -9.12
CA HIS A 122 -4.01 -1.19 -7.68
C HIS A 122 -5.03 -0.20 -7.12
N LEU A 123 -5.56 -0.48 -5.93
CA LEU A 123 -6.45 0.40 -5.18
C LEU A 123 -5.79 0.79 -3.86
N ASP A 124 -5.63 2.08 -3.64
CA ASP A 124 -5.21 2.61 -2.34
C ASP A 124 -6.40 3.25 -1.61
N PHE A 125 -6.64 2.78 -0.40
CA PHE A 125 -7.64 3.34 0.50
C PHE A 125 -6.95 4.35 1.42
N SER A 126 -7.01 5.61 1.03
CA SER A 126 -6.31 6.69 1.70
C SER A 126 -7.22 7.44 2.66
N SER A 127 -6.71 7.75 3.84
CA SER A 127 -7.37 8.60 4.83
C SER A 127 -6.44 9.73 5.28
N GLN A 128 -7.00 10.93 5.47
CA GLN A 128 -6.28 12.08 5.99
C GLN A 128 -6.83 12.45 7.35
N GLN A 129 -5.94 12.63 8.32
CA GLN A 129 -6.27 13.12 9.66
C GLN A 129 -5.57 14.46 9.88
N LYS A 130 -6.33 15.44 10.35
CA LYS A 130 -5.82 16.76 10.76
C LYS A 130 -6.06 16.92 12.25
N GLU A 131 -5.06 17.34 12.97
CA GLU A 131 -5.15 17.52 14.40
C GLU A 131 -5.98 18.77 14.79
N ASP A 132 -6.00 19.80 13.92
CA ASP A 132 -6.76 21.04 14.11
C ASP A 132 -7.25 21.61 12.77
N ARG A 133 -8.37 22.35 12.80
CA ARG A 133 -8.94 23.05 11.63
C ARG A 133 -8.08 24.21 11.12
N LEU A 134 -7.08 24.63 11.88
CA LEU A 134 -6.18 25.73 11.55
C LEU A 134 -4.97 25.31 10.70
N PHE A 135 -4.78 24.02 10.45
CA PHE A 135 -3.67 23.54 9.63
C PHE A 135 -3.89 23.75 8.15
N PRO A 136 -2.86 24.18 7.42
CA PRO A 136 -2.90 24.24 5.99
C PRO A 136 -3.16 22.84 5.41
N ASP A 137 -3.97 22.79 4.36
CA ASP A 137 -4.18 21.57 3.62
C ASP A 137 -2.88 21.15 2.93
N PHE A 138 -2.52 19.89 3.01
CA PHE A 138 -1.48 19.33 2.18
C PHE A 138 -2.11 18.57 1.00
N ILE A 139 -1.42 18.58 -0.14
CA ILE A 139 -1.90 17.99 -1.38
C ILE A 139 -1.11 16.71 -1.64
N ILE A 140 -1.83 15.64 -1.91
CA ILE A 140 -1.27 14.37 -2.36
C ILE A 140 -1.64 14.20 -3.83
N SER A 141 -0.67 13.99 -4.66
CA SER A 141 -0.83 13.82 -6.12
C SER A 141 -0.23 12.51 -6.61
#